data_33c5131c3a4152efa417b6ca9541fae2
#
_entry.id   33c5131c3a4152efa417b6ca9541fae2
#
_cell.length_a   1.000
_cell.length_b   1.000
_cell.length_c   1.000
_cell.angle_alpha   90.00
_cell.angle_beta   90.00
_cell.angle_gamma   90.00
#
_symmetry.space_group_name_H-M   'P 1'
#
loop_
_entity.id
_entity.type
_entity.pdbx_description
1 polymer ?
#
loop_
_entity_poly.entity_id
_entity_poly.type
_entity_poly.pdbx_seq_one_letter_code
_entity_poly.pdbx_strand_id
1 'polypeptide(L)'
;LPSHEQLRPDDPGVSPLARVTDWYETTCPACGGHAHRETDVTDNFLCSGWYFLRYPSACLDDEPINRELTEKWLPVDCYIGGHEHAVLHLMYARFLTMALHELGIIGFAEPFRKFRAHGLLIREGRKMSKSRGNVIVPDDIIAKYGADTMRLYLMFLGPYQQGGDYQGKGIQGPQGFINRLWQSVVRALDEDAGEAPDPDVERALHRTIKQVTEQVADLHYNTAIAAMMEYLNVVREGGRVPKQAELRPLVILLAPFAPHVAEELHAKLGAAGGLFAAARWPDYDESKIAEEFVEIAVQVNGKLRGQVNVPNASAVEVVQEAAFSNSNVARHLDGKTVRKVIHVPNKLINLVAA
;
A
#
# COMPACT_ATOMS: atom_id res chain seq x y z
N LEU A 1 -18.11 -16.32 37.27
CA LEU A 1 -16.91 -17.16 37.18
C LEU A 1 -16.24 -17.28 38.53
N PRO A 2 -15.56 -18.40 38.85
CA PRO A 2 -14.72 -18.57 40.03
C PRO A 2 -13.59 -17.53 40.09
N SER A 3 -12.97 -17.40 41.27
CA SER A 3 -11.85 -16.47 41.48
C SER A 3 -10.62 -16.86 40.63
N HIS A 4 -9.76 -15.89 40.30
CA HIS A 4 -8.55 -16.13 39.54
C HIS A 4 -7.62 -17.18 40.17
N GLU A 5 -7.57 -17.25 41.50
CA GLU A 5 -6.76 -18.25 42.23
C GLU A 5 -7.28 -19.68 42.04
N GLN A 6 -8.60 -19.86 41.96
CA GLN A 6 -9.22 -21.15 41.70
C GLN A 6 -9.04 -21.63 40.26
N LEU A 7 -8.71 -20.74 39.32
CA LEU A 7 -8.58 -21.02 37.89
C LEU A 7 -7.12 -21.17 37.45
N ARG A 8 -6.14 -21.22 38.34
CA ARG A 8 -4.73 -21.43 37.97
C ARG A 8 -4.55 -22.82 37.36
N PRO A 9 -3.95 -22.91 36.16
CA PRO A 9 -3.63 -24.21 35.57
C PRO A 9 -2.40 -24.81 36.24
N ASP A 10 -2.60 -25.77 37.11
CA ASP A 10 -1.55 -26.45 37.92
C ASP A 10 -1.46 -27.95 37.66
N ASP A 11 -2.40 -28.52 36.92
CA ASP A 11 -2.42 -29.92 36.58
C ASP A 11 -2.72 -30.13 35.10
N PRO A 12 -1.76 -30.66 34.31
CA PRO A 12 -1.98 -30.91 32.89
C PRO A 12 -3.03 -32.05 32.71
N GLY A 13 -4.14 -31.70 32.07
CA GLY A 13 -5.18 -32.64 31.63
C GLY A 13 -6.54 -32.47 32.29
N VAL A 14 -6.70 -31.59 33.28
CA VAL A 14 -8.01 -31.28 33.85
C VAL A 14 -8.28 -29.77 33.75
N SER A 15 -9.44 -29.42 33.13
CA SER A 15 -9.87 -28.00 33.07
C SER A 15 -9.91 -27.38 34.46
N PRO A 16 -9.34 -26.20 34.69
CA PRO A 16 -9.46 -25.50 35.98
C PRO A 16 -10.91 -25.33 36.43
N LEU A 17 -11.85 -25.10 35.52
CA LEU A 17 -13.29 -24.99 35.82
C LEU A 17 -13.89 -26.30 36.35
N ALA A 18 -13.40 -27.46 35.85
CA ALA A 18 -13.89 -28.76 36.30
C ALA A 18 -13.52 -29.10 37.74
N ARG A 19 -12.62 -28.34 38.37
CA ARG A 19 -12.23 -28.49 39.78
C ARG A 19 -13.07 -27.66 40.75
N VAL A 20 -13.83 -26.74 40.22
CA VAL A 20 -14.66 -25.82 41.04
C VAL A 20 -16.09 -26.36 41.05
N THR A 21 -16.36 -27.37 41.86
CA THR A 21 -17.64 -28.08 41.94
C THR A 21 -18.81 -27.13 42.16
N ASP A 22 -18.70 -26.18 43.12
CA ASP A 22 -19.73 -25.21 43.43
C ASP A 22 -20.09 -24.28 42.26
N TRP A 23 -19.19 -24.19 41.23
CA TRP A 23 -19.45 -23.41 40.04
C TRP A 23 -20.05 -24.25 38.93
N TYR A 24 -19.55 -25.44 38.67
CA TYR A 24 -20.02 -26.23 37.52
C TYR A 24 -21.32 -26.98 37.81
N GLU A 25 -21.58 -27.41 39.06
CA GLU A 25 -22.88 -27.95 39.41
C GLU A 25 -23.96 -26.86 39.39
N THR A 26 -25.08 -27.14 38.75
CA THR A 26 -26.18 -26.19 38.59
C THR A 26 -27.52 -26.91 38.40
N THR A 27 -28.55 -26.10 38.25
CA THR A 27 -29.91 -26.58 37.93
C THR A 27 -30.23 -26.31 36.48
N CYS A 28 -30.77 -27.29 35.78
CA CYS A 28 -31.21 -27.11 34.38
C CYS A 28 -32.32 -26.03 34.28
N PRO A 29 -32.13 -24.98 33.47
CA PRO A 29 -33.14 -23.90 33.37
C PRO A 29 -34.42 -24.35 32.66
N ALA A 30 -34.41 -25.47 31.92
CA ALA A 30 -35.59 -25.97 31.23
C ALA A 30 -36.46 -26.89 32.05
N CYS A 31 -35.86 -27.79 32.85
CA CYS A 31 -36.60 -28.81 33.60
C CYS A 31 -36.43 -28.72 35.13
N GLY A 32 -35.54 -27.90 35.66
CA GLY A 32 -35.29 -27.76 37.11
C GLY A 32 -34.47 -28.92 37.70
N GLY A 33 -34.06 -29.92 36.92
CA GLY A 33 -33.26 -31.04 37.40
C GLY A 33 -31.79 -30.69 37.57
N HIS A 34 -31.01 -31.58 38.20
CA HIS A 34 -29.57 -31.43 38.32
C HIS A 34 -28.89 -31.36 36.97
N ALA A 35 -27.92 -30.47 36.82
CA ALA A 35 -27.16 -30.24 35.59
C ALA A 35 -25.74 -29.78 35.90
N HIS A 36 -24.85 -29.91 34.91
CA HIS A 36 -23.48 -29.41 34.97
C HIS A 36 -23.27 -28.31 33.91
N ARG A 37 -22.56 -27.27 34.29
CA ARG A 37 -22.04 -26.29 33.32
C ARG A 37 -20.91 -26.95 32.54
N GLU A 38 -20.76 -26.56 31.28
CA GLU A 38 -19.58 -26.94 30.48
C GLU A 38 -18.32 -26.34 31.10
N THR A 39 -17.30 -27.16 31.27
CA THR A 39 -16.03 -26.77 31.90
C THR A 39 -14.90 -26.58 30.88
N ASP A 40 -15.07 -27.04 29.65
CA ASP A 40 -14.19 -26.70 28.57
C ASP A 40 -14.48 -25.30 28.06
N VAL A 41 -13.45 -24.61 27.64
CA VAL A 41 -13.56 -23.27 27.04
C VAL A 41 -13.18 -23.32 25.59
N THR A 42 -13.94 -22.62 24.75
CA THR A 42 -13.54 -22.38 23.38
C THR A 42 -12.27 -21.55 23.35
N ASP A 43 -11.53 -21.63 22.26
CA ASP A 43 -10.37 -20.78 22.08
C ASP A 43 -10.76 -19.27 22.07
N ASN A 44 -9.76 -18.42 22.25
CA ASN A 44 -9.96 -16.97 22.35
C ASN A 44 -10.44 -16.30 21.04
N PHE A 45 -10.42 -16.99 19.91
CA PHE A 45 -10.91 -16.42 18.64
C PHE A 45 -12.43 -16.25 18.63
N LEU A 46 -13.18 -17.04 19.38
CA LEU A 46 -14.63 -16.83 19.52
C LEU A 46 -14.91 -15.46 20.14
N CYS A 47 -14.25 -15.13 21.24
CA CYS A 47 -14.42 -13.83 21.90
C CYS A 47 -13.92 -12.67 21.03
N SER A 48 -12.79 -12.83 20.34
CA SER A 48 -12.23 -11.80 19.47
C SER A 48 -12.94 -11.69 18.11
N GLY A 49 -13.76 -12.66 17.74
CA GLY A 49 -14.41 -12.73 16.44
C GLY A 49 -15.54 -11.72 16.22
N TRP A 50 -16.03 -11.03 17.25
CA TRP A 50 -17.14 -10.10 17.16
C TRP A 50 -16.83 -8.66 17.61
N TYR A 51 -15.58 -8.34 17.95
CA TYR A 51 -15.18 -7.04 18.49
C TYR A 51 -15.61 -5.85 17.63
N PHE A 52 -15.54 -5.99 16.28
CA PHE A 52 -15.91 -4.96 15.33
C PHE A 52 -17.41 -4.62 15.37
N LEU A 53 -18.26 -5.59 15.71
CA LEU A 53 -19.72 -5.36 15.90
C LEU A 53 -20.00 -4.48 17.12
N ARG A 54 -19.13 -4.53 18.14
CA ARG A 54 -19.23 -3.69 19.34
C ARG A 54 -18.80 -2.25 19.09
N TYR A 55 -17.88 -1.98 18.17
CA TYR A 55 -17.32 -0.64 17.94
C TYR A 55 -18.39 0.45 17.72
N PRO A 56 -19.39 0.28 16.84
CA PRO A 56 -20.43 1.28 16.68
C PRO A 56 -21.24 1.54 17.95
N SER A 57 -21.31 0.58 18.85
CA SER A 57 -22.11 0.58 20.07
C SER A 57 -21.29 0.65 21.35
N ALA A 58 -20.02 1.07 21.30
CA ALA A 58 -19.08 1.03 22.42
C ALA A 58 -19.55 1.83 23.66
N CYS A 59 -20.36 2.87 23.43
CA CYS A 59 -20.88 3.75 24.48
C CYS A 59 -22.19 3.26 25.13
N LEU A 60 -22.74 2.12 24.69
CA LEU A 60 -23.98 1.55 25.25
C LEU A 60 -23.66 0.58 26.39
N ASP A 61 -24.38 0.68 27.49
CA ASP A 61 -24.20 -0.15 28.69
C ASP A 61 -25.24 -1.27 28.78
N ASP A 62 -26.39 -1.12 28.14
CA ASP A 62 -27.57 -1.96 28.26
C ASP A 62 -27.70 -3.02 27.16
N GLU A 63 -27.08 -2.80 26.01
CA GLU A 63 -27.10 -3.75 24.89
C GLU A 63 -25.71 -3.89 24.26
N PRO A 64 -25.36 -5.11 23.76
CA PRO A 64 -24.05 -5.34 23.14
C PRO A 64 -23.93 -4.73 21.74
N ILE A 65 -25.03 -4.66 21.02
CA ILE A 65 -25.09 -4.23 19.61
C ILE A 65 -26.37 -3.43 19.40
N ASN A 66 -26.24 -2.19 18.96
CA ASN A 66 -27.36 -1.42 18.44
C ASN A 66 -27.48 -1.64 16.93
N ARG A 67 -28.61 -2.18 16.49
CA ARG A 67 -28.83 -2.58 15.10
C ARG A 67 -28.69 -1.42 14.13
N GLU A 68 -29.29 -0.27 14.42
CA GLU A 68 -29.28 0.90 13.54
C GLU A 68 -27.84 1.41 13.32
N LEU A 69 -27.07 1.57 14.39
CA LEU A 69 -25.67 1.98 14.32
C LEU A 69 -24.82 0.95 13.59
N THR A 70 -25.07 -0.34 13.82
CA THR A 70 -24.34 -1.43 13.18
C THR A 70 -24.60 -1.46 11.67
N GLU A 71 -25.85 -1.34 11.23
CA GLU A 71 -26.21 -1.32 9.81
C GLU A 71 -25.68 -0.07 9.07
N LYS A 72 -25.49 1.05 9.79
CA LYS A 72 -24.90 2.27 9.24
C LYS A 72 -23.39 2.15 8.96
N TRP A 73 -22.65 1.44 9.81
CA TRP A 73 -21.19 1.38 9.74
C TRP A 73 -20.64 0.09 9.15
N LEU A 74 -21.41 -0.99 9.14
CA LEU A 74 -21.01 -2.32 8.75
C LEU A 74 -21.85 -2.85 7.58
N PRO A 75 -21.39 -3.84 6.83
CA PRO A 75 -20.10 -4.56 6.97
C PRO A 75 -18.88 -3.69 6.68
N VAL A 76 -17.73 -4.07 7.24
CA VAL A 76 -16.45 -3.36 7.08
C VAL A 76 -16.02 -3.37 5.61
N ASP A 77 -15.64 -2.23 5.06
CA ASP A 77 -15.27 -2.09 3.65
C ASP A 77 -13.97 -2.81 3.30
N CYS A 78 -12.95 -2.66 4.15
CA CYS A 78 -11.65 -3.31 3.96
C CYS A 78 -11.06 -3.76 5.29
N TYR A 79 -10.80 -5.05 5.41
CA TYR A 79 -10.17 -5.67 6.57
C TYR A 79 -8.74 -6.10 6.25
N ILE A 80 -7.81 -5.72 7.11
CA ILE A 80 -6.38 -5.92 6.87
C ILE A 80 -5.82 -6.81 7.97
N GLY A 81 -5.09 -7.87 7.60
CA GLY A 81 -4.49 -8.79 8.57
C GLY A 81 -3.54 -9.80 7.95
N GLY A 82 -2.97 -10.66 8.80
CA GLY A 82 -2.07 -11.73 8.36
C GLY A 82 -2.81 -12.87 7.67
N HIS A 83 -2.13 -13.58 6.79
CA HIS A 83 -2.67 -14.75 6.08
C HIS A 83 -3.17 -15.86 7.00
N GLU A 84 -2.48 -16.06 8.13
CA GLU A 84 -2.81 -17.09 9.12
C GLU A 84 -4.22 -16.95 9.68
N HIS A 85 -4.74 -15.73 9.71
CA HIS A 85 -6.07 -15.44 10.24
C HIS A 85 -7.21 -15.85 9.31
N ALA A 86 -6.93 -16.22 8.06
CA ALA A 86 -7.96 -16.71 7.14
C ALA A 86 -8.71 -17.94 7.67
N VAL A 87 -7.98 -18.84 8.33
CA VAL A 87 -8.52 -20.08 8.94
C VAL A 87 -8.63 -20.00 10.48
N LEU A 88 -8.34 -18.86 11.08
CA LEU A 88 -8.44 -18.60 12.51
C LEU A 88 -9.49 -17.50 12.76
N HIS A 89 -9.05 -16.32 13.12
CA HIS A 89 -9.92 -15.19 13.45
C HIS A 89 -11.02 -14.90 12.43
N LEU A 90 -10.71 -14.90 11.12
CA LEU A 90 -11.71 -14.59 10.08
C LEU A 90 -12.81 -15.64 10.01
N MET A 91 -12.49 -16.91 10.20
CA MET A 91 -13.47 -17.98 10.23
C MET A 91 -14.46 -17.81 11.39
N TYR A 92 -13.98 -17.47 12.58
CA TYR A 92 -14.84 -17.17 13.72
C TYR A 92 -15.67 -15.89 13.53
N ALA A 93 -15.07 -14.83 12.99
CA ALA A 93 -15.78 -13.60 12.70
C ALA A 93 -16.94 -13.82 11.71
N ARG A 94 -16.70 -14.59 10.65
CA ARG A 94 -17.73 -14.97 9.67
C ARG A 94 -18.82 -15.84 10.30
N PHE A 95 -18.43 -16.86 11.05
CA PHE A 95 -19.37 -17.75 11.75
C PHE A 95 -20.30 -16.96 12.66
N LEU A 96 -19.75 -16.09 13.52
CA LEU A 96 -20.55 -15.27 14.44
C LEU A 96 -21.47 -14.30 13.69
N THR A 97 -20.97 -13.68 12.62
CA THR A 97 -21.78 -12.77 11.81
C THR A 97 -22.96 -13.51 11.15
N MET A 98 -22.74 -14.69 10.57
CA MET A 98 -23.80 -15.52 10.01
C MET A 98 -24.82 -15.96 11.06
N ALA A 99 -24.38 -16.38 12.23
CA ALA A 99 -25.28 -16.76 13.32
C ALA A 99 -26.12 -15.58 13.81
N LEU A 100 -25.53 -14.41 14.01
CA LEU A 100 -26.27 -13.20 14.40
C LEU A 100 -27.24 -12.72 13.31
N HIS A 101 -26.91 -12.92 12.06
CA HIS A 101 -27.81 -12.63 10.94
C HIS A 101 -28.99 -13.60 10.92
N GLU A 102 -28.80 -14.91 11.07
CA GLU A 102 -29.88 -15.92 11.15
C GLU A 102 -30.81 -15.67 12.35
N LEU A 103 -30.26 -15.19 13.46
CA LEU A 103 -31.05 -14.78 14.63
C LEU A 103 -31.76 -13.43 14.45
N GLY A 104 -31.60 -12.74 13.34
CA GLY A 104 -32.23 -11.46 13.04
C GLY A 104 -31.66 -10.27 13.83
N ILE A 105 -30.51 -10.42 14.48
CA ILE A 105 -29.87 -9.39 15.28
C ILE A 105 -29.20 -8.32 14.40
N ILE A 106 -28.61 -8.74 13.27
CA ILE A 106 -27.97 -7.86 12.28
C ILE A 106 -28.50 -8.14 10.87
N GLY A 107 -28.35 -7.16 9.95
CA GLY A 107 -28.91 -7.24 8.59
C GLY A 107 -28.00 -7.83 7.51
N PHE A 108 -26.78 -8.29 7.86
CA PHE A 108 -25.80 -8.81 6.90
C PHE A 108 -25.15 -10.12 7.41
N ALA A 109 -24.77 -10.99 6.46
CA ALA A 109 -24.20 -12.32 6.75
C ALA A 109 -22.65 -12.36 6.65
N GLU A 110 -22.04 -11.39 5.98
CA GLU A 110 -20.57 -11.32 5.84
C GLU A 110 -20.01 -10.08 6.53
N PRO A 111 -19.01 -10.22 7.41
CA PRO A 111 -18.48 -9.12 8.23
C PRO A 111 -17.63 -8.12 7.44
N PHE A 112 -16.93 -8.61 6.41
CA PHE A 112 -15.92 -7.86 5.66
C PHE A 112 -16.16 -7.95 4.17
N ARG A 113 -16.29 -6.80 3.47
CA ARG A 113 -16.46 -6.75 2.00
C ARG A 113 -15.20 -7.16 1.26
N LYS A 114 -14.04 -6.81 1.79
CA LYS A 114 -12.74 -7.08 1.21
C LYS A 114 -11.74 -7.44 2.29
N PHE A 115 -10.97 -8.50 2.09
CA PHE A 115 -9.82 -8.84 2.92
C PHE A 115 -8.53 -8.57 2.17
N ARG A 116 -7.60 -7.86 2.82
CA ARG A 116 -6.25 -7.59 2.31
C ARG A 116 -5.24 -8.24 3.24
N ALA A 117 -4.70 -9.36 2.81
CA ALA A 117 -3.62 -10.02 3.53
C ALA A 117 -2.31 -9.24 3.37
N HIS A 118 -1.59 -9.07 4.46
CA HIS A 118 -0.22 -8.53 4.45
C HIS A 118 0.80 -9.66 4.65
N GLY A 119 2.01 -9.43 4.13
CA GLY A 119 3.16 -10.29 4.38
C GLY A 119 3.78 -10.05 5.76
N LEU A 120 4.75 -10.87 6.10
CA LEU A 120 5.48 -10.74 7.36
C LEU A 120 6.76 -9.93 7.17
N LEU A 121 7.08 -9.12 8.17
CA LEU A 121 8.42 -8.57 8.30
C LEU A 121 9.31 -9.62 8.95
N ILE A 122 10.37 -9.97 8.27
CA ILE A 122 11.37 -10.93 8.76
C ILE A 122 12.68 -10.19 9.04
N ARG A 123 13.60 -10.84 9.74
CA ARG A 123 14.96 -10.35 9.94
C ARG A 123 15.95 -11.48 9.70
N GLU A 124 16.93 -11.22 8.83
CA GLU A 124 17.95 -12.21 8.46
C GLU A 124 17.32 -13.52 7.94
N GLY A 125 16.30 -13.38 7.08
CA GLY A 125 15.56 -14.52 6.50
C GLY A 125 14.66 -15.29 7.47
N ARG A 126 14.40 -14.77 8.68
CA ARG A 126 13.64 -15.48 9.72
C ARG A 126 12.54 -14.61 10.33
N LYS A 127 11.41 -15.23 10.67
CA LYS A 127 10.33 -14.57 11.43
C LYS A 127 10.88 -14.03 12.75
N MET A 128 10.57 -12.76 13.05
CA MET A 128 10.89 -12.15 14.34
C MET A 128 10.08 -12.81 15.46
N SER A 129 10.74 -13.16 16.56
CA SER A 129 10.08 -13.64 17.78
C SER A 129 10.89 -13.30 19.02
N LYS A 130 10.20 -13.06 20.13
CA LYS A 130 10.83 -12.75 21.43
C LYS A 130 11.75 -13.89 21.88
N SER A 131 11.34 -15.14 21.69
CA SER A 131 12.12 -16.34 22.05
C SER A 131 13.45 -16.47 21.30
N ARG A 132 13.58 -15.86 20.13
CA ARG A 132 14.80 -15.85 19.31
C ARG A 132 15.68 -14.62 19.52
N GLY A 133 15.19 -13.62 20.25
CA GLY A 133 15.93 -12.37 20.49
C GLY A 133 16.18 -11.51 19.25
N ASN A 134 15.46 -11.79 18.13
CA ASN A 134 15.64 -11.07 16.87
C ASN A 134 14.57 -10.00 16.60
N VAL A 135 13.79 -9.65 17.62
CA VAL A 135 12.78 -8.59 17.54
C VAL A 135 13.48 -7.24 17.50
N ILE A 136 12.99 -6.35 16.63
CA ILE A 136 13.43 -4.96 16.56
C ILE A 136 12.41 -4.10 17.27
N VAL A 137 12.87 -3.31 18.23
CA VAL A 137 12.05 -2.35 18.95
C VAL A 137 11.99 -1.06 18.14
N PRO A 138 10.78 -0.60 17.76
CA PRO A 138 10.63 0.62 16.96
C PRO A 138 11.20 1.87 17.60
N ASP A 139 11.13 1.98 18.93
CA ASP A 139 11.52 3.18 19.69
C ASP A 139 12.97 3.58 19.44
N ASP A 140 13.91 2.63 19.42
CA ASP A 140 15.33 2.89 19.14
C ASP A 140 15.54 3.46 17.74
N ILE A 141 14.77 2.99 16.78
CA ILE A 141 14.83 3.45 15.39
C ILE A 141 14.22 4.83 15.26
N ILE A 142 13.07 5.05 15.90
CA ILE A 142 12.36 6.33 15.91
C ILE A 142 13.23 7.40 16.57
N ALA A 143 13.85 7.09 17.69
CA ALA A 143 14.76 8.01 18.38
C ALA A 143 15.94 8.44 17.50
N LYS A 144 16.44 7.53 16.64
CA LYS A 144 17.61 7.79 15.80
C LYS A 144 17.28 8.43 14.46
N TYR A 145 16.20 8.01 13.80
CA TYR A 145 15.90 8.37 12.42
C TYR A 145 14.58 9.14 12.25
N GLY A 146 13.76 9.21 13.30
CA GLY A 146 12.42 9.78 13.26
C GLY A 146 11.35 8.80 12.79
N ALA A 147 10.10 9.05 13.21
CA ALA A 147 8.96 8.20 12.90
C ALA A 147 8.68 8.12 11.39
N ASP A 148 8.76 9.24 10.68
CA ASP A 148 8.47 9.30 9.25
C ASP A 148 9.48 8.50 8.42
N THR A 149 10.76 8.54 8.78
CA THR A 149 11.78 7.72 8.11
C THR A 149 11.51 6.23 8.33
N MET A 150 11.13 5.84 9.54
CA MET A 150 10.78 4.46 9.85
C MET A 150 9.52 4.02 9.07
N ARG A 151 8.47 4.84 9.04
CA ARG A 151 7.24 4.56 8.26
C ARG A 151 7.55 4.34 6.79
N LEU A 152 8.27 5.27 6.17
CA LEU A 152 8.72 5.15 4.77
C LEU A 152 9.53 3.87 4.55
N TYR A 153 10.45 3.56 5.44
CA TYR A 153 11.29 2.37 5.31
C TYR A 153 10.46 1.08 5.35
N LEU A 154 9.55 0.94 6.31
CA LEU A 154 8.70 -0.24 6.43
C LEU A 154 7.81 -0.44 5.19
N MET A 155 7.25 0.65 4.66
CA MET A 155 6.42 0.62 3.44
C MET A 155 7.23 0.41 2.16
N PHE A 156 8.52 0.71 2.17
CA PHE A 156 9.41 0.56 1.02
C PHE A 156 10.09 -0.82 0.95
N LEU A 157 10.12 -1.60 2.04
CA LEU A 157 10.84 -2.88 2.14
C LEU A 157 10.46 -3.92 1.08
N GLY A 158 9.22 -3.90 0.61
CA GLY A 158 8.74 -4.85 -0.39
C GLY A 158 7.25 -4.73 -0.65
N PRO A 159 6.72 -5.56 -1.56
CA PRO A 159 5.29 -5.60 -1.83
C PRO A 159 4.49 -5.94 -0.57
N TYR A 160 3.42 -5.21 -0.32
CA TYR A 160 2.61 -5.30 0.89
C TYR A 160 2.19 -6.74 1.24
N GLN A 161 1.80 -7.53 0.23
CA GLN A 161 1.35 -8.91 0.41
C GLN A 161 2.50 -9.89 0.71
N GLN A 162 3.72 -9.58 0.32
CA GLN A 162 4.89 -10.44 0.50
C GLN A 162 5.65 -10.13 1.79
N GLY A 163 5.53 -8.88 2.28
CA GLY A 163 6.35 -8.38 3.38
C GLY A 163 7.77 -8.06 2.93
N GLY A 164 8.72 -8.12 3.85
CA GLY A 164 10.11 -7.80 3.53
C GLY A 164 11.09 -8.21 4.62
N ASP A 165 12.36 -8.28 4.25
CA ASP A 165 13.45 -8.57 5.20
C ASP A 165 14.03 -7.25 5.72
N TYR A 166 13.89 -7.02 7.02
CA TYR A 166 14.40 -5.83 7.67
C TYR A 166 15.93 -5.84 7.71
N GLN A 167 16.52 -4.88 7.04
CA GLN A 167 17.97 -4.66 7.00
C GLN A 167 18.28 -3.27 7.58
N GLY A 168 19.00 -3.21 8.68
CA GLY A 168 19.29 -1.95 9.38
C GLY A 168 19.92 -0.84 8.53
N LYS A 169 20.65 -1.20 7.46
CA LYS A 169 21.24 -0.23 6.52
C LYS A 169 20.23 0.31 5.49
N GLY A 170 19.16 -0.42 5.21
CA GLY A 170 18.18 -0.05 4.20
C GLY A 170 17.41 1.25 4.51
N ILE A 171 17.32 1.62 5.79
CA ILE A 171 16.65 2.85 6.23
C ILE A 171 17.31 4.14 5.73
N GLN A 172 18.59 4.07 5.33
CA GLN A 172 19.33 5.23 4.81
C GLN A 172 18.75 5.76 3.48
N GLY A 173 18.17 4.90 2.66
CA GLY A 173 17.52 5.31 1.41
C GLY A 173 16.35 6.25 1.65
N PRO A 174 15.31 5.84 2.40
CA PRO A 174 14.21 6.70 2.82
C PRO A 174 14.63 7.97 3.56
N GLN A 175 15.60 7.88 4.47
CA GLN A 175 16.17 9.06 5.15
C GLN A 175 16.78 10.05 4.15
N GLY A 176 17.57 9.53 3.20
CA GLY A 176 18.17 10.35 2.15
C GLY A 176 17.12 11.00 1.25
N PHE A 177 16.01 10.33 0.97
CA PHE A 177 14.88 10.91 0.23
C PHE A 177 14.25 12.07 0.99
N ILE A 178 13.90 11.91 2.25
CA ILE A 178 13.36 13.00 3.10
C ILE A 178 14.31 14.20 3.11
N ASN A 179 15.60 13.96 3.36
CA ASN A 179 16.59 15.02 3.41
C ASN A 179 16.73 15.77 2.08
N ARG A 180 16.74 15.05 0.95
CA ARG A 180 16.78 15.68 -0.38
C ARG A 180 15.54 16.49 -0.68
N LEU A 181 14.36 16.00 -0.30
CA LEU A 181 13.11 16.76 -0.47
C LEU A 181 13.13 18.03 0.38
N TRP A 182 13.52 17.93 1.63
CA TRP A 182 13.65 19.08 2.52
C TRP A 182 14.58 20.16 1.94
N GLN A 183 15.78 19.76 1.51
CA GLN A 183 16.73 20.66 0.87
C GLN A 183 16.15 21.29 -0.41
N SER A 184 15.38 20.52 -1.19
CA SER A 184 14.76 21.03 -2.40
C SER A 184 13.70 22.10 -2.10
N VAL A 185 12.91 21.92 -1.04
CA VAL A 185 11.94 22.94 -0.59
C VAL A 185 12.65 24.19 -0.09
N VAL A 186 13.70 24.06 0.74
CA VAL A 186 14.47 25.20 1.22
C VAL A 186 15.07 25.99 0.05
N ARG A 187 15.71 25.32 -0.92
CA ARG A 187 16.24 25.98 -2.11
C ARG A 187 15.17 26.69 -2.94
N ALA A 188 13.98 26.09 -3.09
CA ALA A 188 12.87 26.69 -3.81
C ALA A 188 12.27 27.93 -3.12
N LEU A 189 12.56 28.11 -1.83
CA LEU A 189 12.16 29.30 -1.06
C LEU A 189 13.22 30.40 -1.09
N ASP A 190 14.51 30.02 -1.12
CA ASP A 190 15.64 30.94 -1.00
C ASP A 190 16.17 31.42 -2.36
N GLU A 191 15.97 30.63 -3.43
CA GLU A 191 16.53 30.89 -4.75
C GLU A 191 15.40 31.12 -5.78
N ASP A 192 15.59 32.08 -6.70
CA ASP A 192 14.64 32.31 -7.80
C ASP A 192 14.85 31.27 -8.91
N ALA A 193 13.86 30.41 -9.11
CA ALA A 193 13.85 29.39 -10.15
C ALA A 193 13.26 29.86 -11.49
N GLY A 194 12.82 31.12 -11.58
CA GLY A 194 12.05 31.64 -12.70
C GLY A 194 10.63 31.04 -12.79
N GLU A 195 9.79 31.61 -13.68
CA GLU A 195 8.37 31.25 -13.78
C GLU A 195 8.07 30.16 -14.86
N ALA A 196 8.89 30.11 -15.92
CA ALA A 196 8.60 29.21 -17.06
C ALA A 196 8.52 27.72 -16.63
N PRO A 197 7.43 27.02 -16.96
CA PRO A 197 7.33 25.60 -16.66
C PRO A 197 8.41 24.82 -17.43
N ASP A 198 8.88 23.73 -16.82
CA ASP A 198 9.76 22.76 -17.46
C ASP A 198 8.88 21.60 -17.97
N PRO A 199 8.72 21.39 -19.29
CA PRO A 199 7.81 20.40 -19.83
C PRO A 199 8.14 18.97 -19.39
N ASP A 200 9.40 18.65 -19.19
CA ASP A 200 9.81 17.30 -18.79
C ASP A 200 9.48 17.04 -17.31
N VAL A 201 9.67 18.07 -16.45
CA VAL A 201 9.25 18.01 -15.04
C VAL A 201 7.74 17.98 -14.92
N GLU A 202 7.00 18.76 -15.71
CA GLU A 202 5.54 18.75 -15.72
C GLU A 202 5.00 17.37 -16.13
N ARG A 203 5.54 16.80 -17.19
CA ARG A 203 5.20 15.42 -17.63
C ARG A 203 5.47 14.39 -16.53
N ALA A 204 6.65 14.45 -15.93
CA ALA A 204 7.04 13.58 -14.83
C ALA A 204 6.12 13.75 -13.63
N LEU A 205 5.69 14.98 -13.30
CA LEU A 205 4.75 15.27 -12.23
C LEU A 205 3.41 14.56 -12.45
N HIS A 206 2.78 14.78 -13.60
CA HIS A 206 1.47 14.17 -13.89
C HIS A 206 1.53 12.65 -13.94
N ARG A 207 2.61 12.07 -14.49
CA ARG A 207 2.87 10.61 -14.44
C ARG A 207 2.98 10.12 -13.00
N THR A 208 3.71 10.83 -12.14
CA THR A 208 3.90 10.47 -10.74
C THR A 208 2.60 10.56 -9.96
N ILE A 209 1.81 11.63 -10.14
CA ILE A 209 0.50 11.76 -9.48
C ILE A 209 -0.40 10.58 -9.84
N LYS A 210 -0.54 10.25 -11.11
CA LYS A 210 -1.31 9.10 -11.58
C LYS A 210 -0.83 7.81 -10.92
N GLN A 211 0.45 7.52 -11.05
CA GLN A 211 1.06 6.29 -10.55
C GLN A 211 0.90 6.14 -9.03
N VAL A 212 1.17 7.18 -8.25
CA VAL A 212 1.02 7.15 -6.79
C VAL A 212 -0.44 6.98 -6.39
N THR A 213 -1.37 7.66 -7.07
CA THR A 213 -2.82 7.54 -6.81
C THR A 213 -3.31 6.11 -6.98
N GLU A 214 -2.98 5.48 -8.11
CA GLU A 214 -3.37 4.09 -8.41
C GLU A 214 -2.72 3.09 -7.43
N GLN A 215 -1.43 3.27 -7.17
CA GLN A 215 -0.67 2.36 -6.30
C GLN A 215 -1.07 2.43 -4.83
N VAL A 216 -1.38 3.63 -4.31
CA VAL A 216 -1.87 3.78 -2.93
C VAL A 216 -3.24 3.10 -2.77
N ALA A 217 -4.14 3.25 -3.74
CA ALA A 217 -5.44 2.59 -3.73
C ALA A 217 -5.34 1.06 -3.67
N ASP A 218 -4.29 0.50 -4.28
CA ASP A 218 -4.03 -0.94 -4.31
C ASP A 218 -3.01 -1.44 -3.26
N LEU A 219 -2.58 -0.57 -2.34
CA LEU A 219 -1.59 -0.87 -1.30
C LEU A 219 -0.19 -1.24 -1.84
N HIS A 220 0.17 -0.75 -3.03
CA HIS A 220 1.50 -0.91 -3.62
C HIS A 220 2.45 0.21 -3.14
N TYR A 221 2.64 0.31 -1.84
CA TYR A 221 3.35 1.42 -1.20
C TYR A 221 4.80 1.55 -1.63
N ASN A 222 5.51 0.42 -1.81
CA ASN A 222 6.91 0.42 -2.20
C ASN A 222 7.15 1.06 -3.57
N THR A 223 6.28 0.78 -4.54
CA THR A 223 6.38 1.36 -5.89
C THR A 223 5.88 2.81 -5.93
N ALA A 224 4.88 3.16 -5.11
CA ALA A 224 4.47 4.56 -4.94
C ALA A 224 5.60 5.44 -4.38
N ILE A 225 6.33 4.93 -3.37
CA ILE A 225 7.51 5.62 -2.82
C ILE A 225 8.62 5.74 -3.86
N ALA A 226 8.87 4.66 -4.63
CA ALA A 226 9.86 4.69 -5.72
C ALA A 226 9.52 5.78 -6.76
N ALA A 227 8.25 5.87 -7.18
CA ALA A 227 7.81 6.89 -8.14
C ALA A 227 8.05 8.32 -7.62
N MET A 228 7.78 8.57 -6.33
CA MET A 228 8.08 9.87 -5.71
C MET A 228 9.58 10.17 -5.65
N MET A 229 10.42 9.15 -5.39
CA MET A 229 11.89 9.29 -5.40
C MET A 229 12.42 9.58 -6.81
N GLU A 230 11.90 8.92 -7.82
CA GLU A 230 12.23 9.14 -9.24
C GLU A 230 11.84 10.57 -9.67
N TYR A 231 10.64 11.01 -9.34
CA TYR A 231 10.22 12.38 -9.62
C TYR A 231 11.12 13.43 -8.96
N LEU A 232 11.49 13.24 -7.70
CA LEU A 232 12.42 14.16 -7.03
C LEU A 232 13.79 14.19 -7.71
N ASN A 233 14.25 13.09 -8.30
CA ASN A 233 15.50 13.08 -9.08
C ASN A 233 15.36 13.93 -10.34
N VAL A 234 14.23 13.82 -11.09
CA VAL A 234 13.95 14.66 -12.27
C VAL A 234 13.93 16.14 -11.87
N VAL A 235 13.22 16.50 -10.81
CA VAL A 235 13.15 17.89 -10.30
C VAL A 235 14.53 18.46 -9.96
N ARG A 236 15.50 17.63 -9.58
CA ARG A 236 16.86 18.02 -9.18
C ARG A 236 17.93 17.84 -10.26
N GLU A 237 17.55 17.34 -11.42
CA GLU A 237 18.48 17.02 -12.50
C GLU A 237 19.32 18.25 -12.92
N GLY A 238 20.60 18.03 -13.24
CA GLY A 238 21.52 19.10 -13.64
C GLY A 238 21.81 20.15 -12.57
N GLY A 239 21.40 19.92 -11.31
CA GLY A 239 21.59 20.89 -10.22
C GLY A 239 20.62 22.08 -10.27
N ARG A 240 19.56 22.01 -11.09
CA ARG A 240 18.53 23.07 -11.21
C ARG A 240 17.91 23.44 -9.86
N VAL A 241 17.43 24.66 -9.76
CA VAL A 241 16.63 25.12 -8.62
C VAL A 241 15.21 24.63 -8.80
N PRO A 242 14.65 23.83 -7.86
CA PRO A 242 13.27 23.38 -7.94
C PRO A 242 12.28 24.53 -7.79
N LYS A 243 11.12 24.43 -8.42
CA LYS A 243 10.02 25.40 -8.23
C LYS A 243 9.08 24.93 -7.13
N GLN A 244 8.53 25.88 -6.40
CA GLN A 244 7.53 25.57 -5.37
C GLN A 244 6.32 24.82 -5.96
N ALA A 245 5.87 25.21 -7.16
CA ALA A 245 4.75 24.55 -7.85
C ALA A 245 5.02 23.07 -8.18
N GLU A 246 6.28 22.69 -8.41
CA GLU A 246 6.71 21.32 -8.67
C GLU A 246 6.76 20.48 -7.38
N LEU A 247 7.07 21.10 -6.25
CA LEU A 247 7.24 20.43 -4.96
C LEU A 247 5.95 20.28 -4.16
N ARG A 248 5.00 21.22 -4.29
CA ARG A 248 3.72 21.18 -3.55
C ARG A 248 2.95 19.87 -3.77
N PRO A 249 2.74 19.38 -5.01
CA PRO A 249 2.06 18.12 -5.22
C PRO A 249 2.82 16.94 -4.61
N LEU A 250 4.16 16.90 -4.72
CA LEU A 250 4.98 15.86 -4.14
C LEU A 250 4.85 15.78 -2.61
N VAL A 251 4.79 16.93 -1.94
CA VAL A 251 4.57 17.01 -0.49
C VAL A 251 3.20 16.45 -0.10
N ILE A 252 2.16 16.74 -0.90
CA ILE A 252 0.82 16.18 -0.66
C ILE A 252 0.81 14.66 -0.87
N LEU A 253 1.43 14.17 -1.95
CA LEU A 253 1.57 12.73 -2.21
C LEU A 253 2.33 11.99 -1.11
N LEU A 254 3.27 12.67 -0.45
CA LEU A 254 4.06 12.11 0.65
C LEU A 254 3.27 11.96 1.96
N ALA A 255 2.20 12.74 2.16
CA ALA A 255 1.47 12.83 3.42
C ALA A 255 1.05 11.48 4.04
N PRO A 256 0.50 10.50 3.29
CA PRO A 256 0.13 9.20 3.86
C PRO A 256 1.33 8.40 4.40
N PHE A 257 2.52 8.65 3.88
CA PHE A 257 3.74 7.91 4.19
C PHE A 257 4.56 8.56 5.30
N ALA A 258 4.75 9.88 5.23
CA ALA A 258 5.57 10.68 6.14
C ALA A 258 4.80 11.95 6.57
N PRO A 259 3.78 11.79 7.44
CA PRO A 259 2.82 12.85 7.75
C PRO A 259 3.44 14.09 8.40
N HIS A 260 4.40 13.93 9.31
CA HIS A 260 4.99 15.05 10.03
C HIS A 260 5.89 15.91 9.15
N VAL A 261 6.73 15.27 8.34
CA VAL A 261 7.58 15.96 7.37
C VAL A 261 6.73 16.65 6.29
N ALA A 262 5.70 15.96 5.81
CA ALA A 262 4.81 16.53 4.80
C ALA A 262 4.05 17.75 5.33
N GLU A 263 3.52 17.72 6.55
CA GLU A 263 2.85 18.85 7.20
C GLU A 263 3.79 20.06 7.33
N GLU A 264 5.01 19.85 7.82
CA GLU A 264 6.00 20.92 7.99
C GLU A 264 6.43 21.54 6.64
N LEU A 265 6.66 20.69 5.62
CA LEU A 265 7.01 21.18 4.28
C LEU A 265 5.84 21.91 3.60
N HIS A 266 4.61 21.47 3.83
CA HIS A 266 3.41 22.14 3.35
C HIS A 266 3.28 23.55 3.94
N ALA A 267 3.48 23.67 5.26
CA ALA A 267 3.49 24.97 5.93
C ALA A 267 4.61 25.88 5.43
N LYS A 268 5.83 25.36 5.26
CA LYS A 268 6.98 26.12 4.72
C LYS A 268 6.73 26.65 3.30
N LEU A 269 6.02 25.89 2.48
CA LEU A 269 5.62 26.34 1.13
C LEU A 269 4.50 27.38 1.16
N GLY A 270 4.09 27.88 2.34
CA GLY A 270 3.15 28.99 2.49
C GLY A 270 1.69 28.61 2.22
N ALA A 271 1.34 27.35 2.35
CA ALA A 271 -0.05 26.91 2.23
C ALA A 271 -0.87 27.33 3.45
N ALA A 272 -2.06 27.88 3.23
CA ALA A 272 -2.99 28.23 4.29
C ALA A 272 -3.70 26.99 4.82
N GLY A 273 -3.75 26.84 6.14
CA GLY A 273 -4.35 25.68 6.81
C GLY A 273 -3.39 24.48 6.89
N GLY A 274 -3.74 23.48 7.69
CA GLY A 274 -2.97 22.25 7.80
C GLY A 274 -3.15 21.34 6.59
N LEU A 275 -2.12 20.58 6.25
CA LEU A 275 -2.12 19.65 5.11
C LEU A 275 -3.33 18.70 5.16
N PHE A 276 -3.58 18.08 6.30
CA PHE A 276 -4.66 17.10 6.47
C PHE A 276 -6.06 17.73 6.60
N ALA A 277 -6.13 19.02 6.86
CA ALA A 277 -7.40 19.74 7.00
C ALA A 277 -7.84 20.44 5.71
N ALA A 278 -6.90 20.94 4.92
CA ALA A 278 -7.18 21.86 3.82
C ALA A 278 -6.67 21.38 2.45
N ALA A 279 -5.60 20.60 2.38
CA ALA A 279 -5.04 20.18 1.10
C ALA A 279 -5.95 19.15 0.41
N ARG A 280 -5.99 19.24 -0.92
CA ARG A 280 -6.65 18.24 -1.76
C ARG A 280 -5.61 17.37 -2.43
N TRP A 281 -5.93 16.11 -2.63
CA TRP A 281 -5.10 15.21 -3.42
C TRP A 281 -4.94 15.78 -4.82
N PRO A 282 -3.71 15.83 -5.36
CA PRO A 282 -3.48 16.45 -6.66
C PRO A 282 -4.10 15.65 -7.80
N ASP A 283 -4.69 16.36 -8.76
CA ASP A 283 -5.21 15.77 -9.99
C ASP A 283 -4.10 15.66 -11.05
N TYR A 284 -4.23 14.71 -11.96
CA TYR A 284 -3.34 14.56 -13.12
C TYR A 284 -4.09 14.76 -14.43
N ASP A 285 -3.36 15.21 -15.45
CA ASP A 285 -3.84 15.37 -16.81
C ASP A 285 -3.19 14.34 -17.73
N GLU A 286 -3.99 13.43 -18.28
CA GLU A 286 -3.52 12.38 -19.19
C GLU A 286 -2.84 12.95 -20.44
N SER A 287 -3.29 14.09 -20.95
CA SER A 287 -2.70 14.72 -22.13
C SER A 287 -1.26 15.18 -21.90
N LYS A 288 -0.91 15.50 -20.65
CA LYS A 288 0.45 15.92 -20.26
C LYS A 288 1.38 14.74 -19.97
N ILE A 289 0.85 13.53 -19.81
CA ILE A 289 1.64 12.30 -19.60
C ILE A 289 2.18 11.76 -20.93
N ALA A 290 1.46 11.98 -22.02
CA ALA A 290 1.82 11.47 -23.33
C ALA A 290 3.17 12.09 -23.78
N GLU A 291 4.10 11.24 -24.17
CA GLU A 291 5.34 11.67 -24.82
C GLU A 291 4.99 12.15 -26.23
N GLU A 292 5.47 13.33 -26.62
CA GLU A 292 5.31 13.80 -28.01
C GLU A 292 5.95 12.88 -29.01
N PHE A 293 7.10 12.30 -28.63
CA PHE A 293 7.86 11.36 -29.44
C PHE A 293 8.17 10.09 -28.65
N VAL A 294 8.19 8.98 -29.35
CA VAL A 294 8.52 7.67 -28.78
C VAL A 294 9.63 7.01 -29.58
N GLU A 295 10.53 6.34 -28.88
CA GLU A 295 11.57 5.56 -29.52
C GLU A 295 11.05 4.16 -29.86
N ILE A 296 11.02 3.84 -31.15
CA ILE A 296 10.53 2.56 -31.67
C ILE A 296 11.71 1.69 -32.08
N ALA A 297 11.79 0.48 -31.56
CA ALA A 297 12.77 -0.51 -31.98
C ALA A 297 12.49 -1.00 -33.41
N VAL A 298 13.49 -0.93 -34.31
CA VAL A 298 13.39 -1.41 -35.69
C VAL A 298 14.08 -2.76 -35.83
N GLN A 299 13.32 -3.75 -36.25
CA GLN A 299 13.82 -5.08 -36.54
C GLN A 299 13.78 -5.35 -38.06
N VAL A 300 14.77 -6.10 -38.57
CA VAL A 300 14.76 -6.69 -39.87
C VAL A 300 14.87 -8.22 -39.73
N ASN A 301 13.86 -8.93 -40.22
CA ASN A 301 13.73 -10.39 -40.07
C ASN A 301 13.86 -10.85 -38.60
N GLY A 302 13.21 -10.12 -37.65
CA GLY A 302 13.19 -10.43 -36.23
C GLY A 302 14.46 -10.05 -35.44
N LYS A 303 15.49 -9.47 -36.07
CA LYS A 303 16.73 -9.02 -35.41
C LYS A 303 16.73 -7.50 -35.30
N LEU A 304 16.99 -6.97 -34.10
CA LEU A 304 17.12 -5.52 -33.86
C LEU A 304 18.24 -4.95 -34.73
N ARG A 305 17.91 -3.87 -35.50
CA ARG A 305 18.80 -3.22 -36.41
C ARG A 305 18.92 -1.71 -36.23
N GLY A 306 18.05 -1.12 -35.44
CA GLY A 306 18.10 0.29 -35.15
C GLY A 306 16.94 0.71 -34.24
N GLN A 307 16.91 2.00 -33.95
CA GLN A 307 15.82 2.67 -33.21
C GLN A 307 15.50 3.96 -33.96
N VAL A 308 14.23 4.33 -33.98
CA VAL A 308 13.74 5.56 -34.60
C VAL A 308 12.85 6.31 -33.66
N ASN A 309 12.99 7.62 -33.61
CA ASN A 309 12.18 8.50 -32.81
C ASN A 309 11.06 9.08 -33.70
N VAL A 310 9.81 8.78 -33.33
CA VAL A 310 8.62 9.20 -34.10
C VAL A 310 7.57 9.78 -33.17
N PRO A 311 6.66 10.65 -33.66
CA PRO A 311 5.55 11.14 -32.84
C PRO A 311 4.77 9.99 -32.21
N ASN A 312 4.31 10.19 -30.98
CA ASN A 312 3.51 9.21 -30.25
C ASN A 312 2.24 8.84 -31.04
N ALA A 313 1.85 7.57 -31.01
CA ALA A 313 0.74 7.05 -31.78
C ALA A 313 0.83 7.25 -33.30
N SER A 314 2.05 7.36 -33.84
CA SER A 314 2.26 7.46 -35.30
C SER A 314 1.65 6.27 -36.02
N ALA A 315 1.06 6.54 -37.19
CA ALA A 315 0.62 5.53 -38.12
C ALA A 315 1.83 4.69 -38.62
N VAL A 316 1.55 3.46 -39.02
CA VAL A 316 2.62 2.52 -39.42
C VAL A 316 3.48 3.05 -40.56
N GLU A 317 2.90 3.84 -41.44
CA GLU A 317 3.58 4.45 -42.62
C GLU A 317 4.67 5.43 -42.15
N VAL A 318 4.40 6.27 -41.16
CA VAL A 318 5.36 7.23 -40.59
C VAL A 318 6.52 6.50 -39.92
N VAL A 319 6.21 5.45 -39.15
CA VAL A 319 7.22 4.61 -38.47
C VAL A 319 8.08 3.88 -39.48
N GLN A 320 7.47 3.40 -40.58
CA GLN A 320 8.15 2.70 -41.67
C GLN A 320 9.08 3.64 -42.44
N GLU A 321 8.65 4.85 -42.73
CA GLU A 321 9.47 5.88 -43.39
C GLU A 321 10.68 6.24 -42.53
N ALA A 322 10.47 6.49 -41.24
CA ALA A 322 11.55 6.74 -40.29
C ALA A 322 12.53 5.53 -40.23
N ALA A 323 11.99 4.30 -40.21
CA ALA A 323 12.81 3.09 -40.20
C ALA A 323 13.67 2.97 -41.46
N PHE A 324 13.14 3.27 -42.64
CA PHE A 324 13.92 3.25 -43.91
C PHE A 324 14.98 4.34 -43.94
N SER A 325 14.75 5.47 -43.31
CA SER A 325 15.72 6.57 -43.20
C SER A 325 16.89 6.27 -42.26
N ASN A 326 16.77 5.24 -41.40
CA ASN A 326 17.84 4.84 -40.50
C ASN A 326 18.94 4.09 -41.28
N SER A 327 20.15 4.63 -41.29
CA SER A 327 21.28 4.12 -42.11
C SER A 327 21.64 2.66 -41.81
N ASN A 328 21.51 2.20 -40.57
CA ASN A 328 21.81 0.82 -40.22
C ASN A 328 20.71 -0.13 -40.69
N VAL A 329 19.46 0.27 -40.61
CA VAL A 329 18.31 -0.48 -41.13
C VAL A 329 18.39 -0.57 -42.62
N ALA A 330 18.64 0.55 -43.33
CA ALA A 330 18.78 0.61 -44.78
C ALA A 330 19.86 -0.36 -45.31
N ARG A 331 21.01 -0.42 -44.62
CA ARG A 331 22.09 -1.38 -44.97
C ARG A 331 21.65 -2.83 -44.90
N HIS A 332 20.76 -3.19 -44.01
CA HIS A 332 20.25 -4.56 -43.88
C HIS A 332 19.07 -4.88 -44.82
N LEU A 333 18.49 -3.85 -45.42
CA LEU A 333 17.45 -3.96 -46.46
C LEU A 333 18.02 -3.86 -47.88
N ASP A 334 19.30 -3.51 -48.02
CA ASP A 334 19.95 -3.37 -49.33
C ASP A 334 19.84 -4.66 -50.13
N GLY A 335 19.35 -4.52 -51.37
CA GLY A 335 19.08 -5.65 -52.29
C GLY A 335 17.88 -6.52 -51.91
N LYS A 336 17.06 -6.14 -50.95
CA LYS A 336 15.90 -6.92 -50.47
C LYS A 336 14.59 -6.17 -50.65
N THR A 337 13.52 -6.95 -50.85
CA THR A 337 12.15 -6.40 -50.90
C THR A 337 11.42 -6.70 -49.62
N VAL A 338 10.89 -5.65 -48.98
CA VAL A 338 10.04 -5.82 -47.79
C VAL A 338 8.70 -6.43 -48.17
N ARG A 339 8.44 -7.64 -47.70
CA ARG A 339 7.21 -8.40 -48.00
C ARG A 339 6.12 -8.24 -46.94
N LYS A 340 6.49 -7.97 -45.70
CA LYS A 340 5.54 -7.82 -44.62
C LYS A 340 6.10 -6.87 -43.57
N VAL A 341 5.23 -5.99 -43.05
CA VAL A 341 5.52 -5.11 -41.93
C VAL A 341 4.67 -5.56 -40.74
N ILE A 342 5.30 -5.75 -39.59
CA ILE A 342 4.64 -6.04 -38.35
C ILE A 342 4.91 -4.86 -37.40
N HIS A 343 3.87 -4.12 -37.08
CA HIS A 343 3.95 -2.94 -36.21
C HIS A 343 3.25 -3.20 -34.90
N VAL A 344 3.94 -2.95 -33.79
CA VAL A 344 3.37 -2.88 -32.46
C VAL A 344 3.45 -1.42 -32.03
N PRO A 345 2.32 -0.69 -31.94
CA PRO A 345 2.30 0.73 -31.65
C PRO A 345 3.18 1.09 -30.44
N ASN A 346 3.96 2.16 -30.58
CA ASN A 346 4.88 2.70 -29.58
C ASN A 346 5.94 1.73 -29.04
N LYS A 347 6.18 0.59 -29.70
CA LYS A 347 7.15 -0.41 -29.20
C LYS A 347 8.15 -0.86 -30.26
N LEU A 348 7.65 -1.42 -31.34
CA LEU A 348 8.54 -1.94 -32.38
C LEU A 348 7.89 -1.98 -33.77
N ILE A 349 8.74 -1.92 -34.76
CA ILE A 349 8.41 -2.28 -36.14
C ILE A 349 9.37 -3.38 -36.61
N ASN A 350 8.84 -4.46 -37.20
CA ASN A 350 9.64 -5.54 -37.79
C ASN A 350 9.37 -5.60 -39.31
N LEU A 351 10.43 -5.36 -40.09
CA LEU A 351 10.43 -5.40 -41.54
C LEU A 351 10.87 -6.80 -42.00
N VAL A 352 9.93 -7.59 -42.49
CA VAL A 352 10.23 -8.92 -43.04
C VAL A 352 10.61 -8.75 -44.54
N ALA A 353 11.87 -8.93 -44.83
CA ALA A 353 12.45 -8.71 -46.14
C ALA A 353 13.12 -9.98 -46.70
N ALA A 354 12.98 -10.18 -48.02
CA ALA A 354 13.58 -11.29 -48.73
C ALA A 354 14.20 -10.79 -50.06
#